data_c65f30073469bc2a6b0996bc8eecab15
#
_entry.id   c65f30073469bc2a6b0996bc8eecab15
#
_cell.length_a   1.000
_cell.length_b   1.000
_cell.length_c   1.000
_cell.angle_alpha   90.00
_cell.angle_beta   90.00
_cell.angle_gamma   90.00
#
_symmetry.space_group_name_H-M   'P 1'
#
loop_
_entity.id
_entity.type
_entity.pdbx_description
1 polymer ?
#
loop_
_entity_poly.entity_id
_entity_poly.type
_entity_poly.pdbx_seq_one_letter_code
_entity_poly.pdbx_strand_id
1 'polypeptide(L)'
;MLRARRLELVERYDNGLRHLPLRLPPPIESGSVHAWHLYVVELTNGARVSRDEVVRRLRERQIECSVHYIPLHMQPYWRDRYGLRADDFPNSQRLAERSFSLPLHTRMTDADQARVIDALGTVLGER
;
A
#
# COMPACT_ATOMS: atom_id res chain seq x y z
N MET A 1 4.34 2.35 24.27
CA MET A 1 5.08 1.19 23.71
C MET A 1 4.65 0.80 22.30
N LEU A 2 3.42 0.32 22.05
CA LEU A 2 3.01 -0.17 20.71
C LEU A 2 3.06 0.90 19.59
N ARG A 3 2.66 2.14 19.89
CA ARG A 3 2.68 3.25 18.92
C ARG A 3 4.10 3.66 18.55
N ALA A 4 5.00 3.76 19.52
CA ALA A 4 6.40 4.14 19.26
C ALA A 4 7.04 3.14 18.27
N ARG A 5 6.87 1.84 18.51
CA ARG A 5 7.40 0.82 17.58
C ARG A 5 6.82 0.92 16.17
N ARG A 6 5.52 1.21 16.04
CA ARG A 6 4.92 1.44 14.71
C ARG A 6 5.50 2.67 14.01
N LEU A 7 5.75 3.74 14.75
CA LEU A 7 6.35 4.95 14.19
C LEU A 7 7.77 4.67 13.67
N GLU A 8 8.61 3.98 14.43
CA GLU A 8 9.94 3.56 13.98
C GLU A 8 9.88 2.76 12.66
N LEU A 9 8.95 1.80 12.56
CA LEU A 9 8.75 1.01 11.35
C LEU A 9 8.28 1.88 10.17
N VAL A 10 7.40 2.85 10.41
CA VAL A 10 6.94 3.79 9.38
C VAL A 10 8.09 4.66 8.86
N GLU A 11 8.88 5.25 9.75
CA GLU A 11 10.05 6.05 9.38
C GLU A 11 11.05 5.26 8.53
N ARG A 12 11.26 3.98 8.86
CA ARG A 12 12.11 3.09 8.07
C ARG A 12 11.52 2.78 6.69
N TYR A 13 10.21 2.57 6.59
CA TYR A 13 9.53 2.42 5.30
C TYR A 13 9.63 3.70 4.48
N ASP A 14 9.36 4.87 5.06
CA ASP A 14 9.47 6.16 4.37
C ASP A 14 10.88 6.37 3.81
N ASN A 15 11.90 6.03 4.59
CA ASN A 15 13.29 6.15 4.15
C ASN A 15 13.69 5.12 3.08
N GLY A 16 13.25 3.87 3.24
CA GLY A 16 13.62 2.77 2.36
C GLY A 16 12.87 2.78 1.02
N LEU A 17 11.66 3.35 0.96
CA LEU A 17 10.78 3.25 -0.21
C LEU A 17 10.67 4.53 -1.04
N ARG A 18 11.17 5.68 -0.54
CA ARG A 18 11.02 7.00 -1.21
C ARG A 18 11.54 7.07 -2.64
N HIS A 19 12.46 6.20 -3.02
CA HIS A 19 13.08 6.17 -4.34
C HIS A 19 12.34 5.26 -5.33
N LEU A 20 11.35 4.50 -4.87
CA LEU A 20 10.54 3.60 -5.68
C LEU A 20 9.36 4.34 -6.31
N PRO A 21 8.78 3.83 -7.41
CA PRO A 21 7.61 4.43 -8.06
C PRO A 21 6.32 4.24 -7.24
N LEU A 22 6.37 4.72 -6.00
CA LEU A 22 5.31 4.64 -4.99
C LEU A 22 4.95 6.03 -4.48
N ARG A 23 3.67 6.23 -4.23
CA ARG A 23 3.18 7.29 -3.35
C ARG A 23 3.07 6.69 -1.95
N LEU A 24 3.84 7.24 -1.02
CA LEU A 24 3.83 6.86 0.40
C LEU A 24 2.69 7.59 1.13
N PRO A 25 2.32 7.14 2.35
CA PRO A 25 1.36 7.87 3.18
C PRO A 25 1.78 9.33 3.36
N PRO A 26 0.83 10.27 3.42
CA PRO A 26 1.16 11.68 3.67
C PRO A 26 1.78 11.87 5.05
N PRO A 27 2.59 12.92 5.24
CA PRO A 27 3.12 13.24 6.56
C PRO A 27 1.98 13.54 7.54
N ILE A 28 2.22 13.25 8.82
CA ILE A 28 1.25 13.55 9.90
C ILE A 28 1.18 15.07 10.08
N GLU A 29 -0.03 15.61 10.06
CA GLU A 29 -0.27 17.03 10.33
C GLU A 29 0.19 17.40 11.74
N SER A 30 0.74 18.62 11.88
CA SER A 30 1.20 19.13 13.18
C SER A 30 0.07 19.10 14.21
N GLY A 31 0.36 18.59 15.40
CA GLY A 31 -0.62 18.45 16.49
C GLY A 31 -1.50 17.19 16.40
N SER A 32 -1.42 16.44 15.31
CA SER A 32 -2.15 15.18 15.13
C SER A 32 -1.34 13.97 15.59
N VAL A 33 -2.05 12.91 15.98
CA VAL A 33 -1.45 11.63 16.37
C VAL A 33 -2.01 10.51 15.51
N HIS A 34 -1.16 9.89 14.71
CA HIS A 34 -1.54 8.75 13.87
C HIS A 34 -1.34 7.41 14.58
N ALA A 35 -2.32 6.53 14.49
CA ALA A 35 -2.26 5.20 15.12
C ALA A 35 -1.42 4.18 14.33
N TRP A 36 -1.15 4.46 13.06
CA TRP A 36 -0.43 3.60 12.13
C TRP A 36 -0.97 2.15 12.14
N HIS A 37 -2.29 2.04 11.94
CA HIS A 37 -2.93 0.73 11.83
C HIS A 37 -2.47 0.00 10.56
N LEU A 38 -2.42 0.71 9.45
CA LEU A 38 -1.96 0.25 8.15
C LEU A 38 -0.87 1.16 7.60
N TYR A 39 0.02 0.63 6.78
CA TYR A 39 0.94 1.38 5.95
C TYR A 39 0.54 1.15 4.48
N VAL A 40 -0.26 2.05 3.94
CA VAL A 40 -0.84 1.95 2.59
C VAL A 40 0.05 2.69 1.61
N VAL A 41 0.47 2.01 0.55
CA VAL A 41 1.22 2.60 -0.56
C VAL A 41 0.38 2.55 -1.85
N GLU A 42 0.65 3.46 -2.78
CA GLU A 42 0.00 3.52 -4.08
C GLU A 42 1.05 3.51 -5.20
N LEU A 43 0.89 2.64 -6.20
CA LEU A 43 1.73 2.65 -7.39
C LEU A 43 1.53 3.95 -8.17
N THR A 44 2.63 4.63 -8.52
CA THR A 44 2.60 5.78 -9.42
C THR A 44 2.62 5.36 -10.89
N ASN A 45 2.46 6.32 -11.79
CA ASN A 45 2.56 6.06 -13.24
C ASN A 45 3.98 5.60 -13.68
N GLY A 46 4.98 5.73 -12.81
CA GLY A 46 6.32 5.21 -13.05
C GLY A 46 6.46 3.71 -12.83
N ALA A 47 5.49 3.06 -12.17
CA ALA A 47 5.49 1.62 -12.01
C ALA A 47 5.15 0.94 -13.34
N ARG A 48 5.95 -0.05 -13.71
CA ARG A 48 5.80 -0.83 -14.96
C ARG A 48 4.97 -2.10 -14.79
N VAL A 49 4.55 -2.38 -13.57
CA VAL A 49 3.79 -3.56 -13.18
C VAL A 49 2.48 -3.14 -12.51
N SER A 50 1.44 -3.95 -12.62
CA SER A 50 0.17 -3.70 -11.94
C SER A 50 0.27 -4.00 -10.43
N ARG A 51 -0.62 -3.42 -9.63
CA ARG A 51 -0.73 -3.71 -8.21
C ARG A 51 -0.90 -5.22 -7.93
N ASP A 52 -1.73 -5.89 -8.71
CA ASP A 52 -2.00 -7.32 -8.52
C ASP A 52 -0.75 -8.16 -8.80
N GLU A 53 0.01 -7.79 -9.81
CA GLU A 53 1.29 -8.42 -10.11
C GLU A 53 2.33 -8.17 -9.00
N VAL A 54 2.41 -6.97 -8.46
CA VAL A 54 3.28 -6.67 -7.30
C VAL A 54 2.90 -7.55 -6.11
N VAL A 55 1.62 -7.60 -5.75
CA VAL A 55 1.13 -8.42 -4.62
C VAL A 55 1.41 -9.91 -4.86
N ARG A 56 1.21 -10.41 -6.08
CA ARG A 56 1.52 -11.80 -6.42
C ARG A 56 3.01 -12.12 -6.25
N ARG A 57 3.91 -11.28 -6.78
CA ARG A 57 5.36 -11.47 -6.69
C ARG A 57 5.89 -11.32 -5.26
N LEU A 58 5.29 -10.46 -4.44
CA LEU A 58 5.62 -10.37 -3.00
C LEU A 58 5.19 -11.63 -2.26
N ARG A 59 4.00 -12.17 -2.57
CA ARG A 59 3.52 -13.43 -1.98
C ARG A 59 4.44 -14.61 -2.31
N GLU A 60 4.97 -14.69 -3.51
CA GLU A 60 5.97 -15.71 -3.89
C GLU A 60 7.25 -15.62 -3.05
N ARG A 61 7.54 -14.42 -2.53
CA ARG A 61 8.64 -14.16 -1.58
C ARG A 61 8.21 -14.26 -0.11
N GLN A 62 7.03 -14.84 0.14
CA GLN A 62 6.45 -15.02 1.49
C GLN A 62 6.21 -13.67 2.21
N ILE A 63 5.84 -12.64 1.46
CA ILE A 63 5.44 -11.33 1.98
C ILE A 63 3.96 -11.14 1.64
N GLU A 64 3.11 -11.17 2.68
CA GLU A 64 1.67 -10.95 2.52
C GLU A 64 1.35 -9.47 2.57
N CYS A 65 0.65 -9.01 1.53
CA CYS A 65 0.10 -7.67 1.42
C CYS A 65 -1.42 -7.74 1.41
N SER A 66 -2.08 -6.67 1.86
CA SER A 66 -3.54 -6.60 1.87
C SER A 66 -4.04 -5.54 0.88
N VAL A 67 -5.15 -5.86 0.20
CA VAL A 67 -5.87 -4.94 -0.67
C VAL A 67 -7.19 -4.56 0.00
N HIS A 68 -7.49 -3.27 0.12
CA HIS A 68 -8.64 -2.72 0.85
C HIS A 68 -9.41 -1.74 -0.04
N TYR A 69 -10.57 -2.02 -0.45
CA TYR A 69 -11.43 -3.18 -0.72
C TYR A 69 -11.96 -2.97 -2.15
N ILE A 70 -12.85 -3.81 -2.66
CA ILE A 70 -13.58 -3.49 -3.90
C ILE A 70 -14.48 -2.28 -3.59
N PRO A 71 -14.33 -1.13 -4.27
CA PRO A 71 -15.11 0.07 -3.98
C PRO A 71 -16.60 -0.13 -4.29
N LEU A 72 -17.47 0.61 -3.59
CA LEU A 72 -18.91 0.43 -3.68
C LEU A 72 -19.45 0.54 -5.10
N HIS A 73 -18.93 1.48 -5.90
CA HIS A 73 -19.35 1.67 -7.30
C HIS A 73 -19.02 0.48 -8.21
N MET A 74 -18.11 -0.40 -7.80
CA MET A 74 -17.78 -1.64 -8.52
C MET A 74 -18.53 -2.87 -7.98
N GLN A 75 -19.13 -2.77 -6.80
CA GLN A 75 -19.92 -3.87 -6.22
C GLN A 75 -21.17 -4.10 -7.06
N PRO A 76 -21.48 -5.34 -7.49
CA PRO A 76 -22.57 -5.62 -8.42
C PRO A 76 -23.91 -5.01 -8.01
N TYR A 77 -24.32 -5.17 -6.75
CA TYR A 77 -25.57 -4.64 -6.25
C TYR A 77 -25.69 -3.10 -6.42
N TRP A 78 -24.66 -2.37 -6.00
CA TRP A 78 -24.66 -0.90 -6.04
C TRP A 78 -24.52 -0.38 -7.46
N ARG A 79 -23.58 -0.98 -8.20
CA ARG A 79 -23.35 -0.66 -9.61
C ARG A 79 -24.63 -0.80 -10.43
N ASP A 80 -25.30 -1.96 -10.34
CA ASP A 80 -26.44 -2.27 -11.19
C ASP A 80 -27.71 -1.51 -10.76
N ARG A 81 -27.88 -1.30 -9.43
CA ARG A 81 -29.04 -0.55 -8.89
C ARG A 81 -29.01 0.94 -9.23
N TYR A 82 -27.84 1.56 -9.24
CA TYR A 82 -27.68 3.01 -9.41
C TYR A 82 -27.00 3.40 -10.72
N GLY A 83 -26.68 2.46 -11.59
CA GLY A 83 -26.01 2.72 -12.86
C GLY A 83 -24.61 3.32 -12.70
N LEU A 84 -23.88 2.97 -11.60
CA LEU A 84 -22.59 3.56 -11.27
C LEU A 84 -21.52 3.10 -12.25
N ARG A 85 -20.64 4.03 -12.64
CA ARG A 85 -19.53 3.79 -13.55
C ARG A 85 -18.21 4.14 -12.88
N ALA A 86 -17.13 3.48 -13.30
CA ALA A 86 -15.78 3.76 -12.81
C ALA A 86 -15.38 5.24 -13.00
N ASP A 87 -15.75 5.82 -14.14
CA ASP A 87 -15.45 7.22 -14.51
C ASP A 87 -16.14 8.25 -13.62
N ASP A 88 -17.25 7.88 -12.95
CA ASP A 88 -17.95 8.76 -12.01
C ASP A 88 -17.17 8.92 -10.69
N PHE A 89 -16.22 8.02 -10.42
CA PHE A 89 -15.44 7.95 -9.17
C PHE A 89 -13.92 7.79 -9.41
N PRO A 90 -13.27 8.70 -10.15
CA PRO A 90 -11.90 8.50 -10.63
C PRO A 90 -10.87 8.32 -9.51
N ASN A 91 -11.03 9.01 -8.38
CA ASN A 91 -10.12 8.85 -7.23
C ASN A 91 -10.28 7.49 -6.54
N SER A 92 -11.52 7.05 -6.34
CA SER A 92 -11.81 5.74 -5.73
C SER A 92 -11.35 4.61 -6.63
N GLN A 93 -11.58 4.74 -7.95
CA GLN A 93 -11.12 3.77 -8.95
C GLN A 93 -9.59 3.67 -8.96
N ARG A 94 -8.88 4.80 -9.02
CA ARG A 94 -7.42 4.85 -8.99
C ARG A 94 -6.84 4.19 -7.73
N LEU A 95 -7.40 4.49 -6.56
CA LEU A 95 -6.96 3.88 -5.30
C LEU A 95 -7.21 2.36 -5.30
N ALA A 96 -8.37 1.92 -5.77
CA ALA A 96 -8.70 0.50 -5.88
C ALA A 96 -7.73 -0.28 -6.78
N GLU A 97 -7.27 0.33 -7.86
CA GLU A 97 -6.38 -0.30 -8.82
C GLU A 97 -4.91 -0.32 -8.39
N ARG A 98 -4.48 0.65 -7.56
CA ARG A 98 -3.07 0.94 -7.34
C ARG A 98 -2.60 0.79 -5.91
N SER A 99 -3.51 0.76 -4.93
CA SER A 99 -3.13 0.75 -3.51
C SER A 99 -3.09 -0.65 -2.91
N PHE A 100 -2.16 -0.84 -2.00
CA PHE A 100 -2.05 -2.03 -1.16
C PHE A 100 -1.33 -1.67 0.15
N SER A 101 -1.55 -2.49 1.19
CA SER A 101 -0.89 -2.31 2.48
C SER A 101 0.30 -3.24 2.61
N LEU A 102 1.43 -2.70 3.07
CA LEU A 102 2.59 -3.46 3.48
C LEU A 102 2.42 -4.02 4.90
N PRO A 103 3.12 -5.11 5.26
CA PRO A 103 3.13 -5.63 6.62
C PRO A 103 3.54 -4.56 7.63
N LEU A 104 2.73 -4.35 8.66
CA LEU A 104 3.02 -3.41 9.75
C LEU A 104 2.44 -3.92 11.07
N HIS A 105 3.28 -4.51 11.91
CA HIS A 105 2.90 -4.95 13.26
C HIS A 105 4.06 -4.85 14.24
N THR A 106 3.75 -4.68 15.51
CA THR A 106 4.74 -4.37 16.55
C THR A 106 5.74 -5.49 16.87
N ARG A 107 5.46 -6.73 16.43
CA ARG A 107 6.38 -7.87 16.54
C ARG A 107 7.31 -8.00 15.33
N MET A 108 7.15 -7.15 14.32
CA MET A 108 8.02 -7.14 13.15
C MET A 108 9.44 -6.76 13.55
N THR A 109 10.40 -7.60 13.20
CA THR A 109 11.83 -7.31 13.42
C THR A 109 12.34 -6.35 12.34
N ASP A 110 13.50 -5.75 12.59
CA ASP A 110 14.17 -4.89 11.61
C ASP A 110 14.58 -5.68 10.36
N ALA A 111 14.95 -6.94 10.55
CA ALA A 111 15.29 -7.86 9.45
C ALA A 111 14.07 -8.21 8.59
N ASP A 112 12.91 -8.46 9.22
CA ASP A 112 11.66 -8.69 8.48
C ASP A 112 11.32 -7.49 7.61
N GLN A 113 11.45 -6.28 8.17
CA GLN A 113 11.16 -5.05 7.43
C GLN A 113 12.15 -4.80 6.29
N ALA A 114 13.44 -5.00 6.53
CA ALA A 114 14.47 -4.89 5.48
C ALA A 114 14.14 -5.83 4.31
N ARG A 115 13.75 -7.08 4.61
CA ARG A 115 13.34 -8.05 3.58
C ARG A 115 12.14 -7.57 2.76
N VAL A 116 11.15 -6.89 3.38
CA VAL A 116 10.01 -6.32 2.66
C VAL A 116 10.46 -5.19 1.73
N ILE A 117 11.33 -4.29 2.21
CA ILE A 117 11.86 -3.17 1.42
C ILE A 117 12.66 -3.68 0.22
N ASP A 118 13.57 -4.63 0.42
CA ASP A 118 14.41 -5.21 -0.63
C ASP A 118 13.58 -5.96 -1.68
N ALA A 119 12.61 -6.76 -1.22
CA ALA A 119 11.71 -7.48 -2.12
C ALA A 119 10.88 -6.53 -2.98
N LEU A 120 10.36 -5.45 -2.39
CA LEU A 120 9.57 -4.46 -3.12
C LEU A 120 10.44 -3.69 -4.12
N GLY A 121 11.68 -3.35 -3.73
CA GLY A 121 12.68 -2.75 -4.64
C GLY A 121 12.98 -3.64 -5.84
N THR A 122 13.16 -4.93 -5.60
CA THR A 122 13.37 -5.94 -6.66
C THR A 122 12.16 -6.01 -7.60
N VAL A 123 10.95 -6.19 -7.04
CA VAL A 123 9.71 -6.36 -7.84
C VAL A 123 9.41 -5.13 -8.69
N LEU A 124 9.66 -3.93 -8.19
CA LEU A 124 9.41 -2.68 -8.92
C LEU A 124 10.58 -2.26 -9.83
N GLY A 125 11.78 -2.80 -9.61
CA GLY A 125 12.98 -2.57 -10.44
C GLY A 125 13.18 -3.60 -11.54
N GLU A 126 12.53 -4.76 -11.50
CA GLU A 126 12.60 -5.78 -12.54
C GLU A 126 11.99 -5.28 -13.87
N ARG A 127 12.76 -5.46 -14.96
CA ARG A 127 12.34 -5.11 -16.34
C ARG A 127 11.57 -6.25 -16.98
#